data_722313a2961301833c58bbf438838879
#
_entry.id   722313a2961301833c58bbf438838879
#
_cell.length_a   1.000
_cell.length_b   1.000
_cell.length_c   1.000
_cell.angle_alpha   90.00
_cell.angle_beta   90.00
_cell.angle_gamma   90.00
#
_symmetry.space_group_name_H-M   'P 1'
#
loop_
_entity.id
_entity.type
_entity.pdbx_description
1 polymer ?
#
loop_
_entity_poly.entity_id
_entity_poly.type
_entity_poly.pdbx_seq_one_letter_code
_entity_poly.pdbx_strand_id
1 'polypeptide(L)'
;MDVKFAFAVNSNNEFQKNHFGDTEKFLIYGIESGKLNLLSEELNVSRNMDETHEHGSRKKGLAIINSLKDMGVNVLVSMQFGRNIKMINEHFIPIIIYSEQTEEVVNTLTHQLHWIVDELESAPENYKLFTIKSGILKTVVKK
;
A
#
# COMPACT_ATOMS: atom_id res chain seq x y z
N MET A 1 -7.33 -16.73 4.68
CA MET A 1 -6.25 -15.73 4.87
C MET A 1 -6.86 -14.36 5.06
N ASP A 2 -6.49 -13.70 6.14
CA ASP A 2 -6.96 -12.34 6.42
C ASP A 2 -6.09 -11.33 5.69
N VAL A 3 -6.58 -10.83 4.57
CA VAL A 3 -5.85 -9.87 3.76
C VAL A 3 -6.29 -8.46 4.14
N LYS A 4 -5.33 -7.61 4.48
CA LYS A 4 -5.58 -6.20 4.79
C LYS A 4 -4.79 -5.31 3.85
N PHE A 5 -5.42 -4.22 3.44
CA PHE A 5 -4.88 -3.24 2.52
C PHE A 5 -4.73 -1.90 3.23
N ALA A 6 -3.64 -1.21 3.01
CA ALA A 6 -3.47 0.16 3.48
C ALA A 6 -3.39 1.10 2.27
N PHE A 7 -4.28 2.07 2.21
CA PHE A 7 -4.31 3.10 1.17
C PHE A 7 -3.69 4.37 1.73
N ALA A 8 -2.62 4.83 1.11
CA ALA A 8 -1.91 6.05 1.53
C ALA A 8 -2.62 7.27 0.96
N VAL A 9 -3.32 8.01 1.81
CA VAL A 9 -4.20 9.12 1.40
C VAL A 9 -3.98 10.37 2.25
N ASN A 10 -4.57 11.49 1.80
CA ASN A 10 -4.61 12.73 2.57
C ASN A 10 -5.83 12.74 3.50
N SER A 11 -6.03 13.86 4.20
CA SER A 11 -7.16 14.02 5.12
C SER A 11 -8.53 13.93 4.46
N ASN A 12 -8.60 14.15 3.14
CA ASN A 12 -9.82 14.05 2.35
C ASN A 12 -10.02 12.68 1.70
N ASN A 13 -9.23 11.68 2.10
CA ASN A 13 -9.26 10.32 1.58
C ASN A 13 -8.90 10.23 0.09
N GLU A 14 -8.05 11.13 -0.37
CA GLU A 14 -7.58 11.15 -1.74
C GLU A 14 -6.12 10.71 -1.80
N PHE A 15 -5.77 9.94 -2.83
CA PHE A 15 -4.37 9.62 -3.09
C PHE A 15 -3.63 10.88 -3.52
N GLN A 16 -2.38 10.98 -3.10
CA GLN A 16 -1.52 12.13 -3.38
C GLN A 16 -0.26 11.68 -4.09
N LYS A 17 0.36 12.57 -4.87
CA LYS A 17 1.63 12.29 -5.55
C LYS A 17 2.83 12.24 -4.60
N ASN A 18 2.61 12.18 -3.32
CA ASN A 18 3.65 12.04 -2.32
C ASN A 18 4.03 10.58 -2.16
N HIS A 19 5.22 10.34 -1.63
CA HIS A 19 5.62 9.00 -1.20
C HIS A 19 4.66 8.51 -0.11
N PHE A 20 4.50 7.20 -0.01
CA PHE A 20 3.67 6.62 1.04
C PHE A 20 4.07 7.12 2.44
N GLY A 21 5.37 7.44 2.64
CA GLY A 21 5.87 7.95 3.93
C GLY A 21 5.43 9.36 4.27
N ASP A 22 5.04 10.16 3.27
CA ASP A 22 4.62 11.55 3.45
C ASP A 22 3.10 11.70 3.47
N THR A 23 2.36 10.61 3.37
CA THR A 23 0.91 10.63 3.42
C THR A 23 0.40 11.04 4.80
N GLU A 24 -0.77 11.66 4.86
CA GLU A 24 -1.34 12.10 6.14
C GLU A 24 -1.89 10.94 6.96
N LYS A 25 -2.52 9.98 6.29
CA LYS A 25 -3.09 8.82 6.96
C LYS A 25 -3.17 7.62 6.03
N PHE A 26 -3.52 6.48 6.62
CA PHE A 26 -3.78 5.26 5.89
C PHE A 26 -5.22 4.82 6.13
N LEU A 27 -5.92 4.47 5.06
CA LEU A 27 -7.21 3.80 5.15
C LEU A 27 -6.93 2.30 5.17
N ILE A 28 -7.39 1.61 6.20
CA ILE A 28 -7.17 0.18 6.35
C ILE A 28 -8.43 -0.56 5.93
N TYR A 29 -8.30 -1.37 4.89
CA TYR A 29 -9.40 -2.19 4.38
C TYR A 29 -9.14 -3.66 4.68
N GLY A 30 -10.18 -4.38 5.00
CA GLY A 30 -10.15 -5.84 5.11
C GLY A 30 -11.12 -6.43 4.10
N ILE A 31 -11.20 -7.75 4.08
CA ILE A 31 -12.11 -8.46 3.19
C ILE A 31 -13.25 -9.03 4.01
N GLU A 32 -14.48 -8.76 3.58
CA GLU A 32 -15.68 -9.31 4.18
C GLU A 32 -16.65 -9.66 3.06
N SER A 33 -17.10 -10.90 3.03
CA SER A 33 -18.02 -11.40 1.99
C SER A 33 -17.50 -11.16 0.57
N GLY A 34 -16.20 -11.32 0.36
CA GLY A 34 -15.54 -11.15 -0.94
C GLY A 34 -15.36 -9.71 -1.39
N LYS A 35 -15.56 -8.74 -0.51
CA LYS A 35 -15.44 -7.32 -0.81
C LYS A 35 -14.49 -6.62 0.16
N LEU A 36 -13.84 -5.56 -0.32
CA LEU A 36 -13.05 -4.70 0.55
C LEU A 36 -13.99 -3.81 1.38
N ASN A 37 -13.78 -3.83 2.68
CA ASN A 37 -14.52 -3.00 3.63
C ASN A 37 -13.56 -2.19 4.47
N LEU A 38 -13.86 -0.91 4.68
CA LEU A 38 -13.04 -0.03 5.50
C LEU A 38 -13.14 -0.46 6.97
N LEU A 39 -12.00 -0.77 7.57
CA LEU A 39 -11.92 -1.19 8.97
C LEU A 39 -11.55 -0.04 9.88
N SER A 40 -10.61 0.81 9.47
CA SER A 40 -10.14 1.91 10.29
C SER A 40 -9.39 2.94 9.46
N GLU A 41 -9.18 4.12 10.06
CA GLU A 41 -8.32 5.17 9.51
C GLU A 41 -7.21 5.39 10.54
N GLU A 42 -5.96 5.30 10.06
CA GLU A 42 -4.80 5.40 10.94
C GLU A 42 -3.94 6.59 10.53
N LEU A 43 -3.68 7.50 11.45
CA LEU A 43 -2.80 8.63 11.17
C LEU A 43 -1.37 8.14 10.95
N ASN A 44 -0.68 8.78 10.01
CA ASN A 44 0.73 8.49 9.78
C ASN A 44 1.57 9.27 10.79
N VAL A 45 1.80 8.68 11.96
CA VAL A 45 2.52 9.32 13.06
C VAL A 45 4.00 9.53 12.73
N SER A 46 4.52 8.84 11.73
CA SER A 46 5.92 8.96 11.31
C SER A 46 6.13 10.01 10.22
N ARG A 47 5.06 10.68 9.77
CA ARG A 47 5.10 11.62 8.65
C ARG A 47 6.15 12.73 8.83
N ASN A 48 6.32 13.22 10.03
CA ASN A 48 7.19 14.36 10.33
C ASN A 48 8.58 13.95 10.83
N MET A 49 8.96 12.68 10.67
CA MET A 49 10.31 12.26 11.02
C MET A 49 11.33 12.97 10.15
N ASP A 50 12.46 13.33 10.76
CA ASP A 50 13.54 14.03 10.08
C ASP A 50 14.23 13.13 9.05
N GLU A 51 14.27 13.56 7.80
CA GLU A 51 14.91 12.86 6.69
C GLU A 51 16.16 13.58 6.19
N THR A 52 16.67 14.56 6.94
CA THR A 52 17.83 15.36 6.52
C THR A 52 19.12 14.55 6.42
N HIS A 53 19.20 13.42 7.11
CA HIS A 53 20.33 12.52 7.04
C HIS A 53 20.03 11.32 6.14
N GLU A 54 21.10 10.73 5.60
CA GLU A 54 21.01 9.58 4.71
C GLU A 54 20.20 8.43 5.31
N HIS A 55 20.26 8.26 6.65
CA HIS A 55 19.52 7.23 7.35
C HIS A 55 18.09 7.64 7.76
N GLY A 56 17.75 8.92 7.69
CA GLY A 56 16.46 9.42 8.13
C GLY A 56 15.29 8.88 7.33
N SER A 57 15.43 8.85 6.00
CA SER A 57 14.42 8.31 5.09
C SER A 57 14.19 6.82 5.35
N ARG A 58 15.24 6.05 5.58
CA ARG A 58 15.15 4.63 5.87
C ARG A 58 14.47 4.37 7.21
N LYS A 59 14.80 5.16 8.24
CA LYS A 59 14.17 5.04 9.56
C LYS A 59 12.67 5.31 9.49
N LYS A 60 12.28 6.33 8.75
CA LYS A 60 10.87 6.67 8.54
C LYS A 60 10.13 5.54 7.84
N GLY A 61 10.72 5.01 6.77
CA GLY A 61 10.15 3.88 6.04
C GLY A 61 9.99 2.66 6.93
N LEU A 62 11.01 2.31 7.72
CA LEU A 62 10.94 1.17 8.64
C LEU A 62 9.89 1.36 9.73
N ALA A 63 9.76 2.57 10.28
CA ALA A 63 8.76 2.87 11.29
C ALA A 63 7.35 2.65 10.74
N ILE A 64 7.08 3.09 9.52
CA ILE A 64 5.79 2.92 8.87
C ILE A 64 5.54 1.43 8.57
N ILE A 65 6.54 0.73 8.03
CA ILE A 65 6.43 -0.70 7.73
C ILE A 65 6.08 -1.48 9.00
N ASN A 66 6.80 -1.23 10.09
CA ASN A 66 6.55 -1.93 11.35
C ASN A 66 5.15 -1.64 11.89
N SER A 67 4.72 -0.38 11.81
CA SER A 67 3.39 0.02 12.25
C SER A 67 2.29 -0.69 11.46
N LEU A 68 2.41 -0.73 10.14
CA LEU A 68 1.44 -1.40 9.27
C LEU A 68 1.46 -2.92 9.45
N LYS A 69 2.63 -3.51 9.64
CA LYS A 69 2.75 -4.94 9.92
C LYS A 69 2.07 -5.32 11.23
N ASP A 70 2.21 -4.49 12.25
CA ASP A 70 1.55 -4.72 13.53
C ASP A 70 0.03 -4.70 13.41
N MET A 71 -0.49 -3.97 12.43
CA MET A 71 -1.93 -3.95 12.13
C MET A 71 -2.37 -5.14 11.25
N GLY A 72 -1.43 -5.95 10.78
CA GLY A 72 -1.74 -7.10 9.92
C GLY A 72 -1.89 -6.76 8.44
N VAL A 73 -1.37 -5.60 8.01
CA VAL A 73 -1.44 -5.19 6.60
C VAL A 73 -0.56 -6.08 5.73
N ASN A 74 -1.08 -6.45 4.57
CA ASN A 74 -0.38 -7.28 3.57
C ASN A 74 -0.11 -6.54 2.27
N VAL A 75 -0.91 -5.50 1.96
CA VAL A 75 -0.89 -4.79 0.68
C VAL A 75 -0.87 -3.31 0.94
N LEU A 76 0.02 -2.60 0.28
CA LEU A 76 0.15 -1.14 0.43
C LEU A 76 -0.12 -0.48 -0.92
N VAL A 77 -1.09 0.43 -0.95
CA VAL A 77 -1.53 1.12 -2.16
C VAL A 77 -1.18 2.60 -2.06
N SER A 78 -0.43 3.10 -3.03
CA SER A 78 0.05 4.49 -3.03
C SER A 78 0.33 4.94 -4.47
N MET A 79 0.42 6.24 -4.69
CA MET A 79 0.84 6.77 -5.97
C MET A 79 2.35 6.67 -6.17
N GLN A 80 3.13 6.69 -5.07
CA GLN A 80 4.59 6.56 -5.11
C GLN A 80 5.12 5.86 -3.88
N PHE A 81 6.16 5.08 -4.05
CA PHE A 81 6.86 4.44 -2.95
C PHE A 81 8.27 5.01 -2.74
N GLY A 82 8.80 5.73 -3.73
CA GLY A 82 10.11 6.34 -3.64
C GLY A 82 11.24 5.33 -3.52
N ARG A 83 12.29 5.69 -2.79
CA ARG A 83 13.48 4.86 -2.60
C ARG A 83 13.21 3.59 -1.80
N ASN A 84 12.12 3.56 -1.06
CA ASN A 84 11.81 2.47 -0.14
C ASN A 84 11.10 1.29 -0.80
N ILE A 85 10.93 1.31 -2.12
CA ILE A 85 10.19 0.27 -2.83
C ILE A 85 10.77 -1.14 -2.59
N LYS A 86 12.09 -1.28 -2.54
CA LYS A 86 12.74 -2.57 -2.29
C LYS A 86 12.48 -3.06 -0.87
N MET A 87 12.40 -2.14 0.08
CA MET A 87 12.11 -2.45 1.47
C MET A 87 10.62 -2.81 1.61
N ILE A 88 9.76 -2.12 0.88
CA ILE A 88 8.33 -2.35 0.90
C ILE A 88 7.98 -3.74 0.38
N ASN A 89 8.54 -4.13 -0.78
CA ASN A 89 8.13 -5.39 -1.41
C ASN A 89 8.66 -6.66 -0.70
N GLU A 90 9.51 -6.50 0.29
CA GLU A 90 9.90 -7.60 1.18
C GLU A 90 8.78 -7.95 2.18
N HIS A 91 7.89 -7.00 2.45
CA HIS A 91 6.88 -7.12 3.51
C HIS A 91 5.45 -7.02 3.00
N PHE A 92 5.21 -6.28 1.94
CA PHE A 92 3.87 -6.02 1.40
C PHE A 92 3.87 -6.17 -0.11
N ILE A 93 2.68 -6.42 -0.66
CA ILE A 93 2.49 -6.26 -2.10
C ILE A 93 2.33 -4.76 -2.36
N PRO A 94 3.24 -4.13 -3.11
CA PRO A 94 3.07 -2.72 -3.45
C PRO A 94 2.19 -2.56 -4.69
N ILE A 95 1.23 -1.66 -4.62
CA ILE A 95 0.35 -1.33 -5.75
C ILE A 95 0.47 0.17 -6.01
N ILE A 96 0.91 0.53 -7.22
CA ILE A 96 0.99 1.92 -7.67
C ILE A 96 -0.29 2.25 -8.42
N ILE A 97 -0.92 3.36 -8.04
CA ILE A 97 -2.08 3.89 -8.76
C ILE A 97 -1.70 5.19 -9.45
N TYR A 98 -2.49 5.62 -10.41
CA TYR A 98 -2.20 6.81 -11.23
C TYR A 98 -3.20 7.93 -10.99
N SER A 99 -4.42 7.81 -11.50
CA SER A 99 -5.44 8.86 -11.38
C SER A 99 -6.71 8.36 -10.70
N GLU A 100 -6.71 7.12 -10.25
CA GLU A 100 -7.90 6.50 -9.65
C GLU A 100 -8.20 7.10 -8.28
N GLN A 101 -9.48 7.17 -7.96
CA GLN A 101 -9.93 7.53 -6.61
C GLN A 101 -10.06 6.28 -5.76
N THR A 102 -10.17 6.46 -4.44
CA THR A 102 -10.22 5.34 -3.51
C THR A 102 -11.34 4.35 -3.85
N GLU A 103 -12.52 4.84 -4.22
CA GLU A 103 -13.65 3.98 -4.57
C GLU A 103 -13.36 3.12 -5.80
N GLU A 104 -12.70 3.71 -6.80
CA GLU A 104 -12.31 2.98 -8.01
C GLU A 104 -11.31 1.87 -7.70
N VAL A 105 -10.36 2.15 -6.82
CA VAL A 105 -9.35 1.18 -6.40
C VAL A 105 -10.02 0.04 -5.62
N VAL A 106 -10.93 0.37 -4.72
CA VAL A 106 -11.69 -0.64 -3.97
C VAL A 106 -12.44 -1.58 -4.94
N ASN A 107 -13.10 -1.02 -5.94
CA ASN A 107 -13.82 -1.83 -6.93
C ASN A 107 -12.89 -2.74 -7.73
N THR A 108 -11.77 -2.19 -8.20
CA THR A 108 -10.79 -2.95 -8.98
C THR A 108 -10.23 -4.12 -8.17
N LEU A 109 -9.83 -3.85 -6.92
CA LEU A 109 -9.26 -4.88 -6.05
C LEU A 109 -10.30 -5.92 -5.67
N THR A 110 -11.55 -5.52 -5.44
CA THR A 110 -12.63 -6.46 -5.14
C THR A 110 -12.85 -7.45 -6.29
N HIS A 111 -12.86 -6.95 -7.53
CA HIS A 111 -13.09 -7.80 -8.70
C HIS A 111 -11.88 -8.68 -9.04
N GLN A 112 -10.67 -8.24 -8.71
CA GLN A 112 -9.45 -8.94 -9.07
C GLN A 112 -8.66 -9.43 -7.84
N LEU A 113 -9.37 -9.66 -6.76
CA LEU A 113 -8.78 -10.04 -5.48
C LEU A 113 -7.93 -11.32 -5.56
N HIS A 114 -8.32 -12.25 -6.41
CA HIS A 114 -7.61 -13.53 -6.57
C HIS A 114 -6.15 -13.34 -6.98
N TRP A 115 -5.83 -12.31 -7.76
CA TRP A 115 -4.44 -12.02 -8.14
C TRP A 115 -3.58 -11.68 -6.93
N ILE A 116 -4.15 -10.90 -6.01
CA ILE A 116 -3.47 -10.49 -4.79
C ILE A 116 -3.31 -11.68 -3.84
N VAL A 117 -4.36 -12.45 -3.65
CA VAL A 117 -4.33 -13.64 -2.79
C VAL A 117 -3.31 -14.65 -3.30
N ASP A 118 -3.27 -14.89 -4.63
CA ASP A 118 -2.30 -15.81 -5.22
C ASP A 118 -0.87 -15.37 -4.95
N GLU A 119 -0.59 -14.08 -5.08
CA GLU A 119 0.76 -13.55 -4.81
C GLU A 119 1.13 -13.73 -3.33
N LEU A 120 0.22 -13.44 -2.41
CA LEU A 120 0.46 -13.63 -0.99
C LEU A 120 0.70 -15.09 -0.63
N GLU A 121 -0.07 -16.00 -1.21
CA GLU A 121 0.06 -17.44 -0.94
C GLU A 121 1.35 -18.02 -1.50
N SER A 122 1.90 -17.44 -2.57
CA SER A 122 3.18 -17.88 -3.12
C SER A 122 4.34 -17.55 -2.20
N ALA A 123 4.16 -16.62 -1.28
CA ALA A 123 5.13 -16.21 -0.26
C ALA A 123 6.56 -16.01 -0.81
N PRO A 124 6.74 -15.18 -1.85
CA PRO A 124 8.06 -14.96 -2.44
C PRO A 124 8.94 -14.14 -1.48
N GLU A 125 10.24 -14.12 -1.73
CA GLU A 125 11.17 -13.26 -0.97
C GLU A 125 10.82 -11.79 -1.18
N ASN A 126 10.45 -11.45 -2.42
CA ASN A 126 10.03 -10.10 -2.79
C ASN A 126 8.74 -10.19 -3.59
N TYR A 127 7.72 -9.49 -3.14
CA TYR A 127 6.44 -9.46 -3.83
C TYR A 127 6.56 -8.68 -5.14
N LYS A 128 5.77 -9.08 -6.13
CA LYS A 128 5.69 -8.36 -7.39
C LYS A 128 5.07 -7.00 -7.19
N LEU A 129 5.53 -6.02 -7.95
CA LEU A 129 4.91 -4.69 -8.00
C LEU A 129 3.70 -4.76 -8.93
N PHE A 130 2.56 -4.30 -8.44
CA PHE A 130 1.34 -4.20 -9.22
C PHE A 130 1.05 -2.74 -9.54
N THR A 131 0.29 -2.52 -10.60
CA THR A 131 -0.23 -1.20 -10.93
C THR A 131 -1.72 -1.29 -11.19
N ILE A 132 -2.44 -0.22 -10.86
CA ILE A 132 -3.84 -0.05 -11.28
C ILE A 132 -3.89 1.18 -12.17
N LYS A 133 -4.32 0.98 -13.41
CA LYS A 133 -4.46 2.06 -14.38
C LYS A 133 -5.73 1.79 -15.19
N SER A 134 -6.60 2.78 -15.26
CA SER A 134 -7.88 2.67 -15.99
C SER A 134 -8.70 1.45 -15.54
N GLY A 135 -8.71 1.18 -14.23
CA GLY A 135 -9.46 0.08 -13.65
C GLY A 135 -8.88 -1.31 -13.86
N ILE A 136 -7.64 -1.40 -14.36
CA ILE A 136 -7.00 -2.69 -14.66
C ILE A 136 -5.81 -2.90 -13.73
N LEU A 137 -5.82 -4.03 -13.04
CA LEU A 137 -4.71 -4.47 -12.19
C LEU A 137 -3.72 -5.28 -13.03
N LYS A 138 -2.46 -4.89 -13.01
CA LYS A 138 -1.38 -5.56 -13.75
C LYS A 138 -0.14 -5.69 -12.89
N THR A 139 0.68 -6.70 -13.16
CA THR A 139 2.03 -6.78 -12.59
C THR A 139 3.00 -5.99 -13.47
N VAL A 140 3.96 -5.35 -12.83
CA VAL A 140 5.07 -4.71 -13.54
C VAL A 140 6.13 -5.77 -13.80
N VAL A 141 6.45 -5.98 -15.08
CA VAL A 141 7.50 -6.91 -15.48
C VAL A 141 8.82 -6.14 -15.50
N LYS A 142 9.75 -6.55 -14.65
CA LYS A 142 11.10 -6.01 -14.68
C LYS A 142 11.87 -6.70 -15.82
N LYS A 143 12.37 -5.92 -16.70
CA LYS A 143 13.33 -6.40 -17.71
C LYS A 143 14.74 -6.28 -17.17
#